data_eaa7926fb07551ae48892e797b31deb1
#
_entry.id   eaa7926fb07551ae48892e797b31deb1
#
_cell.length_a   1.000
_cell.length_b   1.000
_cell.length_c   1.000
_cell.angle_alpha   90.00
_cell.angle_beta   90.00
_cell.angle_gamma   90.00
#
_symmetry.space_group_name_H-M   'P 1'
#
loop_
_entity.id
_entity.type
_entity.pdbx_description
1 polymer ?
#
loop_
_entity_poly.entity_id
_entity_poly.type
_entity_poly.pdbx_seq_one_letter_code
_entity_poly.pdbx_strand_id
1 'polypeptide(L)'
;DNDTEVEFGQLKFNVSQKPEADNLHENGNPKVWISLNNQTLYTNDQYHLGFIATKLGLEPHNITTLDLCKDTPFNVGKSVRQLIKDKTVTTILNGKRIKDRDEDRPEITYTTSGSLNKTDKYMTVNIKQKNAIKDKSRGVTITTYDKVAEVQNSSGKDYILNYYGNPKKLYRTEVHLNNQEVKDYLDSRGLFFNYYMIDEALLEDMFYHHLNSVIRFEKGNNRITWEDLCGRNGCTNPIVIFGFVEL
;
A
#
# COMPACT_ATOMS: atom_id res chain seq x y z
N ASP A 1 5.50 -14.58 24.50
CA ASP A 1 6.14 -14.29 23.21
C ASP A 1 7.62 -14.55 23.35
N ASN A 2 8.12 -15.56 22.61
CA ASN A 2 9.52 -16.00 22.67
C ASN A 2 10.23 -15.73 21.34
N ASP A 3 9.77 -14.74 20.59
CA ASP A 3 10.43 -14.35 19.35
C ASP A 3 11.61 -13.44 19.68
N THR A 4 12.75 -13.68 19.06
CA THR A 4 13.91 -12.80 19.16
C THR A 4 13.82 -11.75 18.08
N GLU A 5 13.67 -10.50 18.48
CA GLU A 5 13.78 -9.34 17.60
C GLU A 5 15.21 -8.80 17.64
N VAL A 6 15.86 -8.70 16.50
CA VAL A 6 17.18 -8.10 16.33
C VAL A 6 17.09 -6.96 15.35
N GLU A 7 17.49 -5.77 15.77
CA GLU A 7 17.60 -4.62 14.90
C GLU A 7 19.02 -4.51 14.34
N PHE A 8 19.14 -4.38 13.04
CA PHE A 8 20.39 -4.06 12.37
C PHE A 8 20.20 -2.80 11.50
N GLY A 9 20.60 -1.66 12.04
CA GLY A 9 20.37 -0.39 11.39
C GLY A 9 18.87 -0.12 11.19
N GLN A 10 18.43 -0.09 9.94
CA GLN A 10 17.04 0.15 9.55
C GLN A 10 16.23 -1.14 9.32
N LEU A 11 16.79 -2.30 9.57
CA LEU A 11 16.15 -3.61 9.38
C LEU A 11 15.81 -4.23 10.73
N LYS A 12 14.63 -4.81 10.81
CA LYS A 12 14.20 -5.63 11.94
C LYS A 12 14.08 -7.06 11.50
N PHE A 13 14.73 -7.95 12.25
CA PHE A 13 14.67 -9.39 12.04
C PHE A 13 13.86 -10.00 13.17
N ASN A 14 12.81 -10.73 12.83
CA ASN A 14 12.05 -11.53 13.76
C ASN A 14 12.30 -13.00 13.48
N VAL A 15 12.87 -13.71 14.44
CA VAL A 15 13.14 -15.15 14.35
C VAL A 15 12.30 -15.86 15.40
N SER A 16 11.43 -16.76 14.96
CA SER A 16 10.66 -17.58 15.90
C SER A 16 11.58 -18.56 16.61
N GLN A 17 11.59 -18.54 17.95
CA GLN A 17 12.37 -19.47 18.76
C GLN A 17 11.64 -20.79 19.03
N LYS A 18 10.33 -20.87 18.77
CA LYS A 18 9.56 -22.08 18.90
C LYS A 18 9.28 -22.67 17.53
N PRO A 19 9.74 -23.88 17.25
CA PRO A 19 9.37 -24.60 16.04
C PRO A 19 7.93 -25.13 16.17
N GLU A 20 6.95 -24.24 16.15
CA GLU A 20 5.58 -24.64 15.84
C GLU A 20 5.54 -24.99 14.35
N ALA A 21 4.76 -26.00 13.98
CA ALA A 21 4.74 -26.52 12.61
C ALA A 21 4.49 -25.42 11.55
N ASP A 22 3.75 -24.36 11.93
CA ASP A 22 3.45 -23.23 11.05
C ASP A 22 4.64 -22.25 10.87
N ASN A 23 5.65 -22.35 11.73
CA ASN A 23 6.84 -21.49 11.72
C ASN A 23 8.07 -22.16 11.11
N LEU A 24 7.91 -23.34 10.55
CA LEU A 24 8.96 -24.06 9.85
C LEU A 24 8.62 -24.14 8.36
N HIS A 25 9.66 -24.07 7.52
CA HIS A 25 9.56 -24.48 6.14
C HIS A 25 9.36 -26.01 6.04
N GLU A 26 8.95 -26.50 4.86
CA GLU A 26 8.78 -27.94 4.60
C GLU A 26 10.04 -28.76 4.87
N ASN A 27 11.22 -28.14 4.76
CA ASN A 27 12.51 -28.74 5.09
C ASN A 27 12.86 -28.70 6.59
N GLY A 28 11.97 -28.19 7.45
CA GLY A 28 12.18 -28.09 8.90
C GLY A 28 13.04 -26.90 9.35
N ASN A 29 13.46 -26.02 8.46
CA ASN A 29 14.21 -24.82 8.83
C ASN A 29 13.28 -23.74 9.41
N PRO A 30 13.74 -22.97 10.40
CA PRO A 30 12.95 -21.87 10.95
C PRO A 30 12.74 -20.77 9.91
N LYS A 31 11.56 -20.19 9.93
CA LYS A 31 11.24 -19.00 9.12
C LYS A 31 11.81 -17.76 9.78
N VAL A 32 12.29 -16.86 8.96
CA VAL A 32 12.78 -15.54 9.39
C VAL A 32 11.96 -14.47 8.70
N TRP A 33 11.40 -13.53 9.47
CA TRP A 33 10.70 -12.39 8.93
C TRP A 33 11.58 -11.15 8.98
N ILE A 34 11.71 -10.44 7.87
CA ILE A 34 12.40 -9.15 7.81
C ILE A 34 11.36 -8.05 7.60
N SER A 35 11.39 -7.07 8.48
CA SER A 35 10.62 -5.84 8.37
C SER A 35 11.56 -4.70 7.99
N LEU A 36 11.25 -3.99 6.91
CA LEU A 36 11.94 -2.76 6.55
C LEU A 36 11.38 -1.59 7.37
N ASN A 37 12.27 -0.83 7.99
CA ASN A 37 11.86 0.43 8.59
C ASN A 37 11.42 1.39 7.48
N ASN A 38 10.33 2.11 7.72
CA ASN A 38 9.80 3.10 6.79
C ASN A 38 10.85 4.12 6.31
N GLN A 39 11.77 4.52 7.18
CA GLN A 39 12.83 5.47 6.86
C GLN A 39 13.81 4.92 5.81
N THR A 40 14.09 3.63 5.81
CA THR A 40 14.96 2.94 4.84
C THR A 40 14.51 3.19 3.40
N LEU A 41 13.20 3.32 3.19
CA LEU A 41 12.60 3.52 1.87
C LEU A 41 12.84 4.93 1.31
N TYR A 42 13.26 5.87 2.16
CA TYR A 42 13.59 7.24 1.77
C TYR A 42 15.10 7.52 1.71
N THR A 43 15.94 6.51 2.00
CA THR A 43 17.41 6.63 2.05
C THR A 43 18.14 5.80 1.01
N ASN A 44 17.42 5.11 0.11
CA ASN A 44 17.96 4.12 -0.84
C ASN A 44 18.61 2.87 -0.20
N ASP A 45 18.52 2.71 1.13
CA ASP A 45 19.12 1.57 1.84
C ASP A 45 18.34 0.27 1.60
N GLN A 46 17.17 0.34 0.99
CA GLN A 46 16.36 -0.82 0.62
C GLN A 46 17.09 -1.83 -0.29
N TYR A 47 18.04 -1.36 -1.08
CA TYR A 47 18.83 -2.22 -1.97
C TYR A 47 19.78 -3.13 -1.19
N HIS A 48 20.05 -2.82 0.08
CA HIS A 48 20.89 -3.65 0.94
C HIS A 48 20.18 -4.93 1.43
N LEU A 49 18.85 -5.00 1.34
CA LEU A 49 18.10 -6.17 1.81
C LEU A 49 18.57 -7.46 1.13
N GLY A 50 18.64 -7.48 -0.20
CA GLY A 50 19.09 -8.66 -0.95
C GLY A 50 20.54 -9.03 -0.63
N PHE A 51 21.43 -8.03 -0.45
CA PHE A 51 22.80 -8.27 -0.05
C PHE A 51 22.89 -8.89 1.34
N ILE A 52 22.16 -8.35 2.33
CA ILE A 52 22.15 -8.86 3.70
C ILE A 52 21.56 -10.28 3.73
N ALA A 53 20.42 -10.52 3.08
CA ALA A 53 19.82 -11.85 3.00
C ALA A 53 20.80 -12.87 2.41
N THR A 54 21.47 -12.53 1.30
CA THR A 54 22.49 -13.39 0.69
C THR A 54 23.67 -13.68 1.66
N LYS A 55 24.15 -12.66 2.37
CA LYS A 55 25.25 -12.82 3.34
C LYS A 55 24.86 -13.70 4.53
N LEU A 56 23.60 -13.69 4.91
CA LEU A 56 23.07 -14.53 5.99
C LEU A 56 22.64 -15.93 5.50
N GLY A 57 22.76 -16.20 4.19
CA GLY A 57 22.32 -17.47 3.61
C GLY A 57 20.80 -17.64 3.62
N LEU A 58 20.06 -16.54 3.61
CA LEU A 58 18.60 -16.52 3.61
C LEU A 58 18.09 -16.50 2.16
N GLU A 59 17.12 -17.34 1.88
CA GLU A 59 16.43 -17.38 0.58
C GLU A 59 15.06 -16.72 0.69
N PRO A 60 14.66 -15.88 -0.30
CA PRO A 60 13.35 -15.28 -0.30
C PRO A 60 12.27 -16.34 -0.50
N HIS A 61 11.28 -16.34 0.39
CA HIS A 61 10.14 -17.25 0.29
C HIS A 61 8.89 -16.52 -0.23
N ASN A 62 8.44 -15.47 0.46
CA ASN A 62 7.29 -14.68 0.03
C ASN A 62 7.29 -13.26 0.65
N ILE A 63 6.33 -12.45 0.21
CA ILE A 63 5.97 -11.18 0.85
C ILE A 63 4.70 -11.41 1.67
N THR A 64 4.74 -11.20 2.97
CA THR A 64 3.58 -11.37 3.85
C THR A 64 2.56 -10.25 3.65
N THR A 65 3.05 -9.00 3.62
CA THR A 65 2.25 -7.82 3.34
C THR A 65 3.06 -6.81 2.54
N LEU A 66 2.38 -6.04 1.68
CA LEU A 66 3.00 -5.01 0.85
C LEU A 66 2.09 -3.78 0.80
N ASP A 67 2.63 -2.62 1.20
CA ASP A 67 1.98 -1.35 1.02
C ASP A 67 2.67 -0.58 -0.11
N LEU A 68 1.94 -0.35 -1.19
CA LEU A 68 2.39 0.48 -2.30
C LEU A 68 1.76 1.86 -2.15
N CYS A 69 2.53 2.93 -2.30
CA CYS A 69 1.97 4.26 -2.20
C CYS A 69 2.50 5.22 -3.26
N LYS A 70 1.68 6.22 -3.58
CA LYS A 70 2.05 7.35 -4.43
C LYS A 70 1.67 8.65 -3.77
N ASP A 71 2.64 9.56 -3.69
CA ASP A 71 2.47 10.89 -3.12
C ASP A 71 2.22 11.92 -4.23
N THR A 72 1.27 12.84 -3.99
CA THR A 72 0.86 13.87 -4.96
C THR A 72 0.68 15.22 -4.28
N PRO A 73 0.89 16.35 -4.98
CA PRO A 73 0.62 17.69 -4.41
C PRO A 73 -0.87 18.06 -4.40
N PHE A 74 -1.75 17.20 -4.92
CA PHE A 74 -3.19 17.41 -5.00
C PHE A 74 -3.97 16.27 -4.35
N ASN A 75 -5.18 16.57 -3.86
CA ASN A 75 -6.00 15.65 -3.07
C ASN A 75 -6.75 14.65 -3.97
N VAL A 76 -6.15 13.49 -4.20
CA VAL A 76 -6.73 12.38 -4.97
C VAL A 76 -8.03 11.88 -4.32
N GLY A 77 -8.07 11.78 -2.99
CA GLY A 77 -9.25 11.34 -2.25
C GLY A 77 -10.47 12.24 -2.49
N LYS A 78 -10.25 13.56 -2.57
CA LYS A 78 -11.30 14.51 -2.93
C LYS A 78 -11.83 14.26 -4.35
N SER A 79 -10.94 14.03 -5.31
CA SER A 79 -11.31 13.71 -6.68
C SER A 79 -12.11 12.41 -6.77
N VAL A 80 -11.67 11.37 -6.09
CA VAL A 80 -12.38 10.08 -5.99
C VAL A 80 -13.77 10.26 -5.42
N ARG A 81 -13.92 11.00 -4.31
CA ARG A 81 -15.23 11.29 -3.70
C ARG A 81 -16.14 12.04 -4.65
N GLN A 82 -15.61 13.03 -5.37
CA GLN A 82 -16.38 13.79 -6.37
C GLN A 82 -16.88 12.87 -7.50
N LEU A 83 -16.04 11.98 -8.03
CA LEU A 83 -16.43 11.02 -9.05
C LEU A 83 -17.51 10.05 -8.57
N ILE A 84 -17.42 9.57 -7.33
CA ILE A 84 -18.46 8.71 -6.74
C ILE A 84 -19.80 9.45 -6.64
N LYS A 85 -19.79 10.75 -6.33
CA LYS A 85 -20.99 11.57 -6.20
C LYS A 85 -21.55 12.08 -7.54
N ASP A 86 -20.73 12.18 -8.57
CA ASP A 86 -21.14 12.69 -9.89
C ASP A 86 -22.11 11.70 -10.57
N LYS A 87 -23.36 12.15 -10.79
CA LYS A 87 -24.41 11.36 -11.42
C LYS A 87 -24.13 11.02 -12.90
N THR A 88 -23.22 11.72 -13.53
CA THR A 88 -22.81 11.48 -14.93
C THR A 88 -21.68 10.45 -15.04
N VAL A 89 -21.08 10.08 -13.90
CA VAL A 89 -19.99 9.08 -13.82
C VAL A 89 -20.56 7.73 -13.37
N THR A 90 -20.25 6.68 -14.09
CA THR A 90 -20.48 5.30 -13.66
C THR A 90 -19.31 4.86 -12.79
N THR A 91 -19.59 4.54 -11.52
CA THR A 91 -18.61 3.93 -10.62
C THR A 91 -18.79 2.42 -10.61
N ILE A 92 -17.71 1.69 -10.83
CA ILE A 92 -17.64 0.22 -10.80
C ILE A 92 -16.76 -0.17 -9.63
N LEU A 93 -17.34 -0.77 -8.60
CA LEU A 93 -16.67 -1.22 -7.38
C LEU A 93 -16.71 -2.74 -7.31
N ASN A 94 -15.55 -3.38 -7.15
CA ASN A 94 -15.44 -4.84 -7.11
C ASN A 94 -16.15 -5.53 -8.31
N GLY A 95 -15.95 -4.96 -9.50
CA GLY A 95 -16.55 -5.45 -10.75
C GLY A 95 -18.04 -5.18 -10.95
N LYS A 96 -18.70 -4.47 -10.00
CA LYS A 96 -20.15 -4.18 -10.07
C LYS A 96 -20.40 -2.68 -10.14
N ARG A 97 -21.33 -2.25 -10.99
CA ARG A 97 -21.80 -0.87 -11.02
C ARG A 97 -22.47 -0.51 -9.69
N ILE A 98 -22.08 0.60 -9.10
CA ILE A 98 -22.75 1.17 -7.95
C ILE A 98 -24.01 1.89 -8.46
N LYS A 99 -25.19 1.39 -8.06
CA LYS A 99 -26.49 2.02 -8.40
C LYS A 99 -26.87 3.09 -7.40
N ASP A 100 -26.65 2.79 -6.11
CA ASP A 100 -26.93 3.70 -5.01
C ASP A 100 -25.65 4.40 -4.58
N ARG A 101 -25.73 5.71 -4.42
CA ARG A 101 -24.61 6.57 -4.12
C ARG A 101 -24.56 6.93 -2.64
N ASP A 102 -25.09 6.03 -1.81
CA ASP A 102 -25.04 6.16 -0.38
C ASP A 102 -23.59 6.25 0.09
N GLU A 103 -23.29 7.29 0.83
CA GLU A 103 -21.96 7.48 1.45
C GLU A 103 -21.67 6.41 2.50
N ASP A 104 -22.68 5.65 2.92
CA ASP A 104 -22.63 4.63 3.99
C ASP A 104 -22.44 3.20 3.47
N ARG A 105 -21.68 3.03 2.40
CA ARG A 105 -21.33 1.68 1.94
C ARG A 105 -20.18 1.11 2.78
N PRO A 106 -20.26 -0.15 3.21
CA PRO A 106 -19.19 -0.76 4.00
C PRO A 106 -17.85 -0.84 3.24
N GLU A 107 -17.89 -0.83 1.90
CA GLU A 107 -16.71 -0.84 1.05
C GLU A 107 -16.03 0.52 0.95
N ILE A 108 -16.78 1.61 1.17
CA ILE A 108 -16.24 2.98 1.05
C ILE A 108 -16.55 3.73 2.33
N THR A 109 -15.52 4.14 3.03
CA THR A 109 -15.66 4.93 4.25
C THR A 109 -14.90 6.25 4.14
N TYR A 110 -15.50 7.30 4.71
CA TYR A 110 -14.91 8.61 4.78
C TYR A 110 -14.70 8.95 6.26
N THR A 111 -13.46 9.20 6.65
CA THR A 111 -13.13 9.66 7.99
C THR A 111 -12.53 11.05 7.92
N THR A 112 -13.01 11.95 8.77
CA THR A 112 -12.43 13.28 8.95
C THR A 112 -11.74 13.31 10.31
N SER A 113 -10.44 13.53 10.33
CA SER A 113 -9.72 13.74 11.58
C SER A 113 -9.85 15.17 12.05
N GLY A 114 -10.30 15.33 13.28
CA GLY A 114 -10.30 16.59 14.02
C GLY A 114 -11.55 17.44 13.88
N SER A 115 -12.09 17.84 15.05
CA SER A 115 -13.09 18.89 15.33
C SER A 115 -14.31 18.99 14.40
N LEU A 116 -15.45 19.11 14.99
CA LEU A 116 -16.84 19.25 14.51
C LEU A 116 -17.13 20.05 13.22
N ASN A 117 -16.14 20.67 12.62
CA ASN A 117 -16.28 21.35 11.32
C ASN A 117 -15.85 20.36 10.21
N LYS A 118 -16.82 19.71 9.58
CA LYS A 118 -16.73 18.84 8.42
C LYS A 118 -16.10 19.56 7.19
N THR A 119 -14.87 20.01 7.29
CA THR A 119 -14.13 20.50 6.13
C THR A 119 -13.43 19.31 5.47
N ASP A 120 -13.58 19.16 4.17
CA ASP A 120 -12.92 18.14 3.33
C ASP A 120 -11.37 18.20 3.42
N LYS A 121 -10.82 19.07 4.26
CA LYS A 121 -9.39 19.38 4.34
C LYS A 121 -8.54 18.23 4.84
N TYR A 122 -9.08 17.40 5.74
CA TYR A 122 -8.36 16.26 6.35
C TYR A 122 -9.14 14.96 6.17
N MET A 123 -9.77 14.80 5.03
CA MET A 123 -10.57 13.63 4.72
C MET A 123 -9.66 12.46 4.34
N THR A 124 -9.84 11.34 5.01
CA THR A 124 -9.32 10.04 4.59
C THR A 124 -10.43 9.28 3.88
N VAL A 125 -10.15 8.77 2.70
CA VAL A 125 -11.04 7.86 1.96
C VAL A 125 -10.44 6.47 2.00
N ASN A 126 -11.22 5.50 2.51
CA ASN A 126 -10.85 4.09 2.50
C ASN A 126 -11.80 3.35 1.57
N ILE A 127 -11.25 2.56 0.66
CA ILE A 127 -12.00 1.71 -0.26
C ILE A 127 -11.48 0.29 -0.10
N LYS A 128 -12.38 -0.66 0.14
CA LYS A 128 -12.04 -2.06 0.41
C LYS A 128 -12.66 -2.99 -0.59
N GLN A 129 -11.91 -4.01 -0.97
CA GLN A 129 -12.51 -5.18 -1.60
C GLN A 129 -13.48 -5.86 -0.63
N LYS A 130 -14.49 -6.54 -1.19
CA LYS A 130 -15.49 -7.24 -0.38
C LYS A 130 -14.88 -8.27 0.58
N ASN A 131 -13.80 -8.93 0.16
CA ASN A 131 -13.08 -9.90 1.00
C ASN A 131 -12.39 -9.22 2.17
N ALA A 132 -11.79 -8.04 1.96
CA ALA A 132 -11.12 -7.25 3.01
C ALA A 132 -12.08 -6.71 4.09
N ILE A 133 -13.40 -6.68 3.83
CA ILE A 133 -14.41 -6.32 4.83
C ILE A 133 -14.68 -7.49 5.78
N LYS A 134 -14.70 -8.70 5.22
CA LYS A 134 -14.99 -9.93 5.97
C LYS A 134 -13.80 -10.39 6.79
N ASP A 135 -12.61 -10.25 6.21
CA ASP A 135 -11.35 -10.68 6.79
C ASP A 135 -10.27 -9.65 6.43
N LYS A 136 -9.72 -8.97 7.45
CA LYS A 136 -8.69 -7.94 7.26
C LYS A 136 -7.38 -8.49 6.69
N SER A 137 -7.17 -9.80 6.78
CA SER A 137 -6.00 -10.47 6.22
C SER A 137 -6.13 -10.80 4.74
N ARG A 138 -7.27 -10.47 4.10
CA ARG A 138 -7.56 -10.80 2.71
C ARG A 138 -8.03 -9.58 1.93
N GLY A 139 -7.67 -9.58 0.64
CA GLY A 139 -8.12 -8.58 -0.31
C GLY A 139 -7.38 -7.25 -0.20
N VAL A 140 -7.70 -6.37 -1.14
CA VAL A 140 -7.05 -5.07 -1.31
C VAL A 140 -7.77 -3.99 -0.52
N THR A 141 -7.00 -3.13 0.14
CA THR A 141 -7.50 -1.89 0.75
C THR A 141 -6.79 -0.70 0.12
N ILE A 142 -7.56 0.29 -0.30
CA ILE A 142 -7.07 1.56 -0.83
C ILE A 142 -7.34 2.65 0.21
N THR A 143 -6.32 3.43 0.56
CA THR A 143 -6.45 4.56 1.48
C THR A 143 -5.88 5.81 0.83
N THR A 144 -6.63 6.91 0.84
CA THR A 144 -6.15 8.22 0.41
C THR A 144 -6.29 9.25 1.53
N TYR A 145 -5.25 10.03 1.80
CA TYR A 145 -5.25 10.99 2.92
C TYR A 145 -4.24 12.12 2.76
N ASP A 146 -4.39 13.14 3.63
CA ASP A 146 -3.43 14.23 3.73
C ASP A 146 -2.20 13.78 4.53
N LYS A 147 -1.08 13.59 3.83
CA LYS A 147 0.16 13.07 4.44
C LYS A 147 0.85 14.10 5.31
N VAL A 148 0.73 15.40 5.00
CA VAL A 148 1.27 16.46 5.88
C VAL A 148 0.54 16.44 7.23
N ALA A 149 -0.79 16.40 7.18
CA ALA A 149 -1.59 16.35 8.40
C ALA A 149 -1.35 15.06 9.20
N GLU A 150 -1.16 13.94 8.56
CA GLU A 150 -0.87 12.66 9.20
C GLU A 150 0.48 12.70 9.93
N VAL A 151 1.53 13.21 9.26
CA VAL A 151 2.85 13.35 9.89
C VAL A 151 2.80 14.30 11.09
N GLN A 152 2.16 15.45 10.94
CA GLN A 152 2.11 16.47 12.00
C GLN A 152 1.24 16.08 13.21
N ASN A 153 0.16 15.33 12.98
CA ASN A 153 -0.82 15.06 14.04
C ASN A 153 -0.77 13.62 14.59
N SER A 154 -0.09 12.71 13.93
CA SER A 154 -0.16 11.28 14.28
C SER A 154 1.19 10.59 14.30
N SER A 155 1.93 10.54 13.19
CA SER A 155 3.11 9.67 13.09
C SER A 155 4.42 10.32 13.52
N GLY A 156 4.55 11.64 13.41
CA GLY A 156 5.79 12.36 13.69
C GLY A 156 6.95 12.01 12.76
N LYS A 157 6.66 11.41 11.58
CA LYS A 157 7.65 10.94 10.62
C LYS A 157 8.16 12.08 9.73
N ASP A 158 8.77 13.10 10.33
CA ASP A 158 9.21 14.32 9.66
C ASP A 158 10.21 14.06 8.52
N TYR A 159 10.95 12.94 8.56
CA TYR A 159 11.84 12.55 7.47
C TYR A 159 11.12 12.40 6.13
N ILE A 160 9.81 12.06 6.13
CA ILE A 160 9.00 12.00 4.90
C ILE A 160 8.82 13.40 4.32
N LEU A 161 8.45 14.37 5.16
CA LEU A 161 8.28 15.75 4.70
C LEU A 161 9.63 16.36 4.26
N ASN A 162 10.70 16.07 5.00
CA ASN A 162 12.06 16.51 4.65
C ASN A 162 12.51 15.98 3.29
N TYR A 163 12.22 14.72 2.97
CA TYR A 163 12.51 14.11 1.68
C TYR A 163 11.89 14.88 0.51
N TYR A 164 10.68 15.41 0.69
CA TYR A 164 9.96 16.22 -0.31
C TYR A 164 10.24 17.72 -0.19
N GLY A 165 11.22 18.16 0.60
CA GLY A 165 11.54 19.59 0.80
C GLY A 165 10.48 20.35 1.59
N ASN A 166 9.82 19.68 2.54
CA ASN A 166 8.82 20.24 3.44
C ASN A 166 7.62 20.91 2.72
N PRO A 167 6.90 20.18 1.86
CA PRO A 167 5.81 20.74 1.08
C PRO A 167 4.64 21.13 1.99
N LYS A 168 3.93 22.21 1.64
CA LYS A 168 2.70 22.62 2.34
C LYS A 168 1.51 21.68 2.06
N LYS A 169 1.57 20.89 1.00
CA LYS A 169 0.53 19.96 0.56
C LYS A 169 1.20 18.70 0.05
N LEU A 170 0.86 17.59 0.66
CA LEU A 170 1.26 16.26 0.23
C LEU A 170 0.12 15.30 0.55
N TYR A 171 -0.40 14.63 -0.45
CA TYR A 171 -1.49 13.66 -0.30
C TYR A 171 -0.99 12.31 -0.75
N ARG A 172 -1.32 11.28 0.01
CA ARG A 172 -0.90 9.92 -0.25
C ARG A 172 -2.07 9.06 -0.67
N THR A 173 -1.85 8.25 -1.69
CA THR A 173 -2.69 7.12 -2.05
C THR A 173 -1.91 5.85 -1.75
N GLU A 174 -2.44 4.98 -0.90
CA GLU A 174 -1.85 3.70 -0.51
C GLU A 174 -2.72 2.54 -0.98
N VAL A 175 -2.08 1.46 -1.40
CA VAL A 175 -2.69 0.17 -1.69
C VAL A 175 -2.06 -0.86 -0.76
N HIS A 176 -2.85 -1.39 0.15
CA HIS A 176 -2.43 -2.46 1.04
C HIS A 176 -2.76 -3.82 0.42
N LEU A 177 -1.74 -4.65 0.28
CA LEU A 177 -1.81 -5.99 -0.28
C LEU A 177 -1.35 -7.01 0.76
N ASN A 178 -2.05 -8.12 0.85
CA ASN A 178 -1.57 -9.30 1.59
C ASN A 178 -0.79 -10.23 0.66
N ASN A 179 -0.23 -11.27 1.24
CA ASN A 179 0.56 -12.29 0.52
C ASN A 179 -0.16 -12.82 -0.73
N GLN A 180 -1.44 -13.20 -0.61
CA GLN A 180 -2.17 -13.83 -1.71
C GLN A 180 -2.33 -12.87 -2.89
N GLU A 181 -2.63 -11.59 -2.63
CA GLU A 181 -2.79 -10.58 -3.67
C GLU A 181 -1.48 -10.33 -4.43
N VAL A 182 -0.36 -10.29 -3.71
CA VAL A 182 0.98 -10.16 -4.32
C VAL A 182 1.30 -11.40 -5.16
N LYS A 183 1.06 -12.58 -4.62
CA LYS A 183 1.29 -13.85 -5.32
C LYS A 183 0.46 -13.97 -6.58
N ASP A 184 -0.85 -13.75 -6.50
CA ASP A 184 -1.76 -13.83 -7.64
C ASP A 184 -1.35 -12.84 -8.76
N TYR A 185 -0.91 -11.63 -8.37
CA TYR A 185 -0.40 -10.66 -9.32
C TYR A 185 0.86 -11.15 -10.04
N LEU A 186 1.86 -11.64 -9.30
CA LEU A 186 3.11 -12.15 -9.88
C LEU A 186 2.86 -13.38 -10.77
N ASP A 187 2.07 -14.34 -10.28
CA ASP A 187 1.71 -15.56 -11.01
C ASP A 187 1.01 -15.21 -12.35
N SER A 188 0.13 -14.21 -12.35
CA SER A 188 -0.57 -13.74 -13.56
C SER A 188 0.36 -13.21 -14.65
N ARG A 189 1.59 -12.86 -14.29
CA ARG A 189 2.65 -12.35 -15.17
C ARG A 189 3.76 -13.36 -15.42
N GLY A 190 3.65 -14.58 -14.87
CA GLY A 190 4.70 -15.59 -14.94
C GLY A 190 5.98 -15.21 -14.19
N LEU A 191 5.84 -14.36 -13.15
CA LEU A 191 6.94 -13.89 -12.31
C LEU A 191 6.96 -14.63 -10.99
N PHE A 192 8.16 -14.87 -10.46
CA PHE A 192 8.37 -15.38 -9.12
C PHE A 192 8.90 -14.28 -8.22
N PHE A 193 8.53 -14.31 -6.94
CA PHE A 193 9.09 -13.36 -5.99
C PHE A 193 10.62 -13.53 -5.88
N ASN A 194 11.33 -12.44 -6.14
CA ASN A 194 12.78 -12.34 -5.96
C ASN A 194 13.10 -10.89 -5.54
N TYR A 195 13.97 -10.69 -4.57
CA TYR A 195 14.39 -9.35 -4.13
C TYR A 195 14.92 -8.46 -5.25
N TYR A 196 15.57 -9.06 -6.25
CA TYR A 196 16.16 -8.35 -7.37
C TYR A 196 15.16 -7.99 -8.47
N MET A 197 13.94 -8.52 -8.40
CA MET A 197 12.88 -8.26 -9.39
C MET A 197 11.97 -7.10 -8.99
N ILE A 198 12.15 -6.55 -7.78
CA ILE A 198 11.36 -5.42 -7.30
C ILE A 198 11.96 -4.15 -7.90
N ASP A 199 11.63 -3.90 -9.16
CA ASP A 199 11.92 -2.62 -9.80
C ASP A 199 10.73 -1.66 -9.71
N GLU A 200 11.01 -0.39 -9.93
CA GLU A 200 10.02 0.68 -9.84
C GLU A 200 8.87 0.49 -10.83
N ALA A 201 9.16 -0.03 -12.03
CA ALA A 201 8.15 -0.23 -13.08
C ALA A 201 7.16 -1.36 -12.71
N LEU A 202 7.65 -2.46 -12.15
CA LEU A 202 6.80 -3.55 -11.66
C LEU A 202 5.90 -3.09 -10.53
N LEU A 203 6.44 -2.31 -9.58
CA LEU A 203 5.69 -1.79 -8.46
C LEU A 203 4.63 -0.79 -8.89
N GLU A 204 4.95 0.08 -9.86
CA GLU A 204 3.98 1.02 -10.42
C GLU A 204 2.86 0.30 -11.16
N ASP A 205 3.17 -0.73 -11.97
CA ASP A 205 2.15 -1.54 -12.62
C ASP A 205 1.27 -2.28 -11.60
N MET A 206 1.87 -2.89 -10.56
CA MET A 206 1.14 -3.54 -9.47
C MET A 206 0.21 -2.56 -8.74
N PHE A 207 0.68 -1.35 -8.45
CA PHE A 207 -0.10 -0.30 -7.81
C PHE A 207 -1.36 0.04 -8.62
N TYR A 208 -1.20 0.39 -9.90
CA TYR A 208 -2.35 0.73 -10.74
C TYR A 208 -3.24 -0.46 -11.07
N HIS A 209 -2.68 -1.66 -11.21
CA HIS A 209 -3.45 -2.88 -11.39
C HIS A 209 -4.45 -3.07 -10.25
N HIS A 210 -3.98 -2.99 -8.99
CA HIS A 210 -4.84 -3.19 -7.83
C HIS A 210 -5.83 -2.04 -7.61
N LEU A 211 -5.45 -0.80 -7.84
CA LEU A 211 -6.39 0.32 -7.83
C LEU A 211 -7.54 0.10 -8.80
N ASN A 212 -7.22 -0.27 -10.04
CA ASN A 212 -8.20 -0.51 -11.10
C ASN A 212 -9.03 -1.78 -10.87
N SER A 213 -8.52 -2.77 -10.15
CA SER A 213 -9.28 -3.99 -9.81
C SER A 213 -10.38 -3.72 -8.79
N VAL A 214 -10.12 -2.79 -7.84
CA VAL A 214 -11.06 -2.46 -6.77
C VAL A 214 -12.11 -1.48 -7.22
N ILE A 215 -11.72 -0.35 -7.83
CA ILE A 215 -12.65 0.70 -8.24
C ILE A 215 -12.25 1.34 -9.57
N ARG A 216 -13.25 1.56 -10.43
CA ARG A 216 -13.10 2.20 -11.75
C ARG A 216 -14.17 3.24 -11.97
N PHE A 217 -13.86 4.24 -12.78
CA PHE A 217 -14.75 5.32 -13.13
C PHE A 217 -14.88 5.45 -14.65
N GLU A 218 -16.12 5.65 -15.13
CA GLU A 218 -16.44 5.81 -16.54
C GLU A 218 -17.39 7.00 -16.73
N LYS A 219 -17.07 7.90 -17.65
CA LYS A 219 -17.93 9.03 -18.03
C LYS A 219 -18.27 8.95 -19.50
N GLY A 220 -19.53 8.60 -19.82
CA GLY A 220 -19.90 8.22 -21.17
C GLY A 220 -19.09 6.99 -21.63
N ASN A 221 -18.37 7.12 -22.74
CA ASN A 221 -17.48 6.07 -23.28
C ASN A 221 -16.03 6.23 -22.81
N ASN A 222 -15.72 7.24 -22.00
CA ASN A 222 -14.36 7.50 -21.56
C ASN A 222 -14.12 6.92 -20.15
N ARG A 223 -13.05 6.14 -20.02
CA ARG A 223 -12.54 5.67 -18.74
C ARG A 223 -11.71 6.79 -18.10
N ILE A 224 -11.98 7.06 -16.82
CA ILE A 224 -11.12 7.90 -15.96
C ILE A 224 -10.18 6.96 -15.24
N THR A 225 -8.90 7.05 -15.54
CA THR A 225 -7.90 6.12 -15.00
C THR A 225 -7.31 6.62 -13.70
N TRP A 226 -6.75 5.72 -12.90
CA TRP A 226 -6.02 6.11 -11.69
C TRP A 226 -4.73 6.87 -12.02
N GLU A 227 -4.12 6.58 -13.17
CA GLU A 227 -2.99 7.33 -13.69
C GLU A 227 -3.35 8.80 -13.95
N ASP A 228 -4.57 9.06 -14.46
CA ASP A 228 -5.07 10.42 -14.63
C ASP A 228 -5.35 11.09 -13.28
N LEU A 229 -5.88 10.35 -12.30
CA LEU A 229 -6.18 10.84 -10.95
C LEU A 229 -4.92 11.11 -10.14
N CYS A 230 -3.87 10.32 -10.30
CA CYS A 230 -2.59 10.48 -9.61
C CYS A 230 -1.59 11.36 -10.38
N GLY A 231 -1.93 11.79 -11.62
CA GLY A 231 -1.09 12.62 -12.47
C GLY A 231 0.06 11.84 -13.11
N ARG A 232 0.00 11.64 -14.43
CA ARG A 232 1.03 10.92 -15.20
C ARG A 232 2.41 11.60 -15.19
N ASN A 233 2.45 12.89 -14.90
CA ASN A 233 3.65 13.73 -15.05
C ASN A 233 4.01 14.52 -13.77
N GLY A 234 3.49 14.16 -12.61
CA GLY A 234 3.52 15.09 -11.47
C GLY A 234 4.39 14.76 -10.29
N CYS A 235 4.72 13.52 -10.07
CA CYS A 235 5.66 13.13 -9.02
C CYS A 235 6.28 11.80 -9.42
N THR A 236 7.51 11.85 -9.85
CA THR A 236 8.42 10.70 -10.03
C THR A 236 8.92 10.20 -8.67
N ASN A 237 8.03 10.08 -7.71
CA ASN A 237 8.46 9.63 -6.40
C ASN A 237 8.33 8.12 -6.34
N PRO A 238 9.32 7.45 -5.78
CA PRO A 238 9.33 6.01 -5.70
C PRO A 238 8.06 5.55 -4.99
N ILE A 239 7.48 4.50 -5.51
CA ILE A 239 6.47 3.73 -4.83
C ILE A 239 7.16 3.17 -3.60
N VAL A 240 6.80 3.69 -2.45
CA VAL A 240 7.37 3.28 -1.18
C VAL A 240 6.74 1.96 -0.79
N ILE A 241 7.58 0.95 -0.57
CA ILE A 241 7.18 -0.39 -0.21
C ILE A 241 7.26 -0.53 1.30
N PHE A 242 6.17 -0.92 1.90
CA PHE A 242 6.16 -1.46 3.25
C PHE A 242 5.78 -2.92 3.16
N GLY A 243 6.60 -3.83 3.67
CA GLY A 243 6.25 -5.22 3.66
C GLY A 243 7.02 -5.99 4.72
N PHE A 244 6.40 -7.05 5.19
CA PHE A 244 7.09 -8.13 5.85
C PHE A 244 7.49 -9.13 4.77
N VAL A 245 8.77 -9.45 4.70
CA VAL A 245 9.30 -10.49 3.83
C VAL A 245 9.58 -11.70 4.68
N GLU A 246 9.00 -12.83 4.32
CA GLU A 246 9.28 -14.12 4.89
C GLU A 246 10.47 -14.74 4.13
N LEU A 247 11.49 -15.16 4.86
CA LEU A 247 12.73 -15.76 4.37
C LEU A 247 12.89 -17.18 4.84
#